data_0e842cb2fb9e2d90e590b7f1100343d0
#
_entry.id   0e842cb2fb9e2d90e590b7f1100343d0
#
_cell.length_a   1.000
_cell.length_b   1.000
_cell.length_c   1.000
_cell.angle_alpha   90.00
_cell.angle_beta   90.00
_cell.angle_gamma   90.00
#
_symmetry.space_group_name_H-M   'P 1'
#
loop_
_entity.id
_entity.type
_entity.pdbx_description
1 polymer ?
#
loop_
_entity_poly.entity_id
_entity_poly.type
_entity_poly.pdbx_seq_one_letter_code
_entity_poly.pdbx_strand_id
1 'polypeptide(L)'
;HVLENRDRVRLALGATDLVTGYQSHSIVTEFIDAPQQGLPADALVTATPGLAIGALAADCAPVLLADVEAGLIGAAHSGWRGAFDGIAQSVVGTMCQHGGRREHIKAVVGPCISQAAYEVGPEFIARFESHFADDLDLFIASPTGKTGHHMFDLPSFVNRQLIRSGLSDAHVAQIGLCTYRETD
;
A
#
# COMPACT_ATOMS: atom_id res chain seq x y z
N HIS A 1 -19.19 3.17 16.83
CA HIS A 1 -18.63 4.04 15.77
C HIS A 1 -17.75 3.27 14.75
N VAL A 2 -16.72 2.49 15.19
CA VAL A 2 -15.84 1.77 14.22
C VAL A 2 -16.61 0.76 13.37
N LEU A 3 -17.38 -0.11 14.01
CA LEU A 3 -18.20 -1.12 13.31
C LEU A 3 -19.24 -0.47 12.40
N GLU A 4 -19.86 0.60 12.86
CA GLU A 4 -20.84 1.38 12.08
C GLU A 4 -20.19 2.02 10.83
N ASN A 5 -18.99 2.61 10.96
CA ASN A 5 -18.27 3.18 9.82
C ASN A 5 -17.86 2.10 8.81
N ARG A 6 -17.42 0.94 9.28
CA ARG A 6 -17.11 -0.21 8.41
C ARG A 6 -18.35 -0.69 7.67
N ASP A 7 -19.50 -0.74 8.34
CA ASP A 7 -20.76 -1.13 7.71
C ASP A 7 -21.22 -0.11 6.65
N ARG A 8 -21.04 1.20 6.92
CA ARG A 8 -21.28 2.25 5.91
C ARG A 8 -20.44 2.07 4.67
N VAL A 9 -19.13 1.76 4.81
CA VAL A 9 -18.23 1.50 3.69
C VAL A 9 -18.69 0.24 2.93
N ARG A 10 -18.99 -0.85 3.64
CA ARG A 10 -19.51 -2.08 3.04
C ARG A 10 -20.76 -1.82 2.19
N LEU A 11 -21.74 -1.09 2.75
CA LEU A 11 -22.98 -0.73 2.06
C LEU A 11 -22.75 0.17 0.85
N ALA A 12 -21.85 1.16 0.97
CA ALA A 12 -21.50 2.05 -0.14
C ALA A 12 -20.84 1.31 -1.31
N LEU A 13 -20.09 0.23 -1.03
CA LEU A 13 -19.49 -0.64 -2.03
C LEU A 13 -20.47 -1.69 -2.58
N GLY A 14 -21.69 -1.82 -2.03
CA GLY A 14 -22.62 -2.89 -2.38
C GLY A 14 -22.11 -4.27 -2.01
N ALA A 15 -21.18 -4.37 -1.06
CA ALA A 15 -20.58 -5.63 -0.66
C ALA A 15 -21.42 -6.35 0.40
N THR A 16 -21.36 -7.69 0.39
CA THR A 16 -21.98 -8.53 1.42
C THR A 16 -21.18 -8.49 2.72
N ASP A 17 -19.85 -8.46 2.61
CA ASP A 17 -18.90 -8.46 3.71
C ASP A 17 -17.72 -7.52 3.45
N LEU A 18 -17.05 -7.07 4.54
CA LEU A 18 -15.82 -6.28 4.49
C LEU A 18 -14.79 -6.86 5.46
N VAL A 19 -13.65 -7.28 4.93
CA VAL A 19 -12.53 -7.83 5.70
C VAL A 19 -11.34 -6.87 5.66
N THR A 20 -10.70 -6.68 6.83
CA THR A 20 -9.40 -6.00 6.95
C THR A 20 -8.47 -6.86 7.79
N GLY A 21 -7.18 -6.86 7.48
CA GLY A 21 -6.16 -7.54 8.27
C GLY A 21 -5.87 -6.86 9.61
N TYR A 22 -5.25 -7.62 10.51
CA TYR A 22 -4.55 -7.07 11.68
C TYR A 22 -3.14 -6.67 11.22
N GLN A 23 -3.00 -5.40 10.89
CA GLN A 23 -1.79 -4.83 10.26
C GLN A 23 -0.70 -4.58 11.31
N SER A 24 0.52 -4.98 11.01
CA SER A 24 1.71 -4.84 11.88
C SER A 24 2.93 -4.27 11.16
N HIS A 25 2.74 -3.69 9.97
CA HIS A 25 3.79 -3.25 9.04
C HIS A 25 4.65 -4.42 8.54
N SER A 26 4.06 -5.59 8.40
CA SER A 26 4.65 -6.80 7.85
C SER A 26 4.55 -6.84 6.32
N ILE A 27 5.03 -7.93 5.73
CA ILE A 27 4.83 -8.25 4.32
C ILE A 27 3.84 -9.40 4.11
N VAL A 28 3.14 -9.79 5.18
CA VAL A 28 2.20 -10.92 5.10
C VAL A 28 1.01 -10.56 4.24
N THR A 29 0.77 -11.39 3.23
CA THR A 29 -0.39 -11.30 2.35
C THR A 29 -1.20 -12.58 2.46
N GLU A 30 -2.50 -12.46 2.74
CA GLU A 30 -3.41 -13.60 2.80
C GLU A 30 -4.39 -13.58 1.62
N PHE A 31 -4.59 -14.76 1.01
CA PHE A 31 -5.70 -14.96 0.09
C PHE A 31 -6.91 -15.46 0.88
N ILE A 32 -8.06 -14.80 0.68
CA ILE A 32 -9.29 -15.15 1.39
C ILE A 32 -10.44 -15.40 0.40
N ASP A 33 -11.21 -16.44 0.66
CA ASP A 33 -12.39 -16.84 -0.11
C ASP A 33 -13.71 -16.67 0.68
N ALA A 34 -13.60 -16.38 1.97
CA ALA A 34 -14.73 -16.15 2.87
C ALA A 34 -14.41 -15.05 3.91
N PRO A 35 -15.42 -14.41 4.53
CA PRO A 35 -15.22 -13.45 5.59
C PRO A 35 -14.48 -14.07 6.79
N GLN A 36 -13.38 -13.43 7.19
CA GLN A 36 -12.54 -13.82 8.33
C GLN A 36 -12.20 -12.59 9.18
N GLN A 37 -11.92 -12.80 10.47
CA GLN A 37 -11.53 -11.74 11.39
C GLN A 37 -10.17 -12.06 12.03
N GLY A 38 -9.43 -11.00 12.38
CA GLY A 38 -8.17 -11.14 13.13
C GLY A 38 -7.01 -11.74 12.32
N LEU A 39 -7.08 -11.73 10.99
CA LEU A 39 -5.99 -12.19 10.12
C LEU A 39 -4.74 -11.34 10.33
N PRO A 40 -3.61 -11.93 10.74
CA PRO A 40 -2.35 -11.18 10.90
C PRO A 40 -1.72 -10.93 9.52
N ALA A 41 -2.24 -9.94 8.81
CA ALA A 41 -1.81 -9.61 7.44
C ALA A 41 -1.86 -8.10 7.20
N ASP A 42 -0.91 -7.60 6.43
CA ASP A 42 -0.88 -6.23 5.94
C ASP A 42 -1.42 -6.12 4.50
N ALA A 43 -1.62 -7.25 3.82
CA ALA A 43 -2.33 -7.29 2.55
C ALA A 43 -3.30 -8.45 2.46
N LEU A 44 -4.38 -8.24 1.72
CA LEU A 44 -5.40 -9.25 1.43
C LEU A 44 -5.61 -9.34 -0.08
N VAL A 45 -5.89 -10.53 -0.57
CA VAL A 45 -6.28 -10.81 -1.95
C VAL A 45 -7.54 -11.66 -1.93
N THR A 46 -8.47 -11.41 -2.85
CA THR A 46 -9.66 -12.26 -3.02
C THR A 46 -10.11 -12.31 -4.47
N ALA A 47 -10.79 -13.42 -4.83
CA ALA A 47 -11.56 -13.58 -6.07
C ALA A 47 -13.07 -13.70 -5.79
N THR A 48 -13.51 -13.58 -4.53
CA THR A 48 -14.89 -13.85 -4.14
C THR A 48 -15.79 -12.64 -4.42
N PRO A 49 -16.78 -12.74 -5.32
CA PRO A 49 -17.74 -11.67 -5.58
C PRO A 49 -18.50 -11.27 -4.31
N GLY A 50 -18.68 -9.98 -4.09
CA GLY A 50 -19.38 -9.44 -2.92
C GLY A 50 -18.53 -9.36 -1.66
N LEU A 51 -17.32 -9.93 -1.62
CA LEU A 51 -16.39 -9.80 -0.51
C LEU A 51 -15.48 -8.57 -0.75
N ALA A 52 -15.70 -7.50 0.00
CA ALA A 52 -14.80 -6.36 0.00
C ALA A 52 -13.59 -6.62 0.92
N ILE A 53 -12.42 -6.19 0.49
CA ILE A 53 -11.20 -6.20 1.29
C ILE A 53 -10.65 -4.78 1.41
N GLY A 54 -9.97 -4.48 2.53
CA GLY A 54 -9.46 -3.15 2.77
C GLY A 54 -8.19 -3.12 3.60
N ALA A 55 -7.40 -2.07 3.42
CA ALA A 55 -6.29 -1.70 4.28
C ALA A 55 -6.63 -0.41 5.03
N LEU A 56 -6.32 -0.38 6.32
CA LEU A 56 -6.49 0.81 7.17
C LEU A 56 -5.18 1.60 7.15
N ALA A 57 -5.27 2.88 6.89
CA ALA A 57 -4.11 3.77 6.89
C ALA A 57 -4.49 5.13 7.50
N ALA A 58 -3.54 5.74 8.21
CA ALA A 58 -3.56 7.15 8.56
C ALA A 58 -2.63 7.92 7.60
N ASP A 59 -1.31 7.69 7.72
CA ASP A 59 -0.29 8.32 6.88
C ASP A 59 0.47 7.32 5.99
N CYS A 60 0.41 6.02 6.31
CA CYS A 60 0.94 4.96 5.45
C CYS A 60 0.18 4.91 4.12
N ALA A 61 0.83 4.44 3.05
CA ALA A 61 0.23 4.35 1.74
C ALA A 61 -0.68 3.09 1.62
N PRO A 62 -2.00 3.24 1.47
CA PRO A 62 -2.84 2.13 1.06
C PRO A 62 -2.67 1.88 -0.44
N VAL A 63 -2.60 0.63 -0.84
CA VAL A 63 -2.51 0.23 -2.25
C VAL A 63 -3.70 -0.66 -2.60
N LEU A 64 -4.41 -0.31 -3.65
CA LEU A 64 -5.45 -1.17 -4.23
C LEU A 64 -4.95 -1.75 -5.55
N LEU A 65 -5.22 -3.03 -5.76
CA LEU A 65 -4.83 -3.75 -6.97
C LEU A 65 -6.03 -4.48 -7.56
N ALA A 66 -6.06 -4.61 -8.88
CA ALA A 66 -7.09 -5.40 -9.56
C ALA A 66 -6.53 -6.06 -10.82
N ASP A 67 -6.88 -7.32 -11.03
CA ASP A 67 -6.83 -8.02 -12.31
C ASP A 67 -8.26 -8.38 -12.72
N VAL A 68 -8.83 -7.59 -13.62
CA VAL A 68 -10.23 -7.73 -14.04
C VAL A 68 -10.46 -9.02 -14.82
N GLU A 69 -9.45 -9.47 -15.57
CA GLU A 69 -9.58 -10.70 -16.37
C GLU A 69 -9.57 -11.95 -15.49
N ALA A 70 -8.75 -11.95 -14.43
CA ALA A 70 -8.73 -13.03 -13.45
C ALA A 70 -9.83 -12.90 -12.36
N GLY A 71 -10.55 -11.76 -12.31
CA GLY A 71 -11.52 -11.47 -11.26
C GLY A 71 -10.91 -11.30 -9.87
N LEU A 72 -9.65 -10.90 -9.79
CA LEU A 72 -8.89 -10.75 -8.54
C LEU A 72 -8.81 -9.28 -8.12
N ILE A 73 -8.95 -9.05 -6.81
CA ILE A 73 -8.65 -7.77 -6.19
C ILE A 73 -7.65 -7.95 -5.05
N GLY A 74 -6.84 -6.92 -4.81
CA GLY A 74 -5.88 -6.84 -3.71
C GLY A 74 -6.00 -5.52 -2.96
N ALA A 75 -5.75 -5.54 -1.65
CA ALA A 75 -5.61 -4.35 -0.81
C ALA A 75 -4.41 -4.52 0.11
N ALA A 76 -3.47 -3.58 0.11
CA ALA A 76 -2.26 -3.64 0.91
C ALA A 76 -2.05 -2.35 1.73
N HIS A 77 -1.60 -2.53 2.97
CA HIS A 77 -1.09 -1.47 3.82
C HIS A 77 0.42 -1.35 3.61
N SER A 78 0.84 -0.29 2.94
CA SER A 78 2.23 -0.06 2.59
C SER A 78 2.80 1.13 3.35
N GLY A 79 3.05 0.96 4.66
CA GLY A 79 3.93 1.85 5.39
C GLY A 79 5.38 1.68 4.90
N TRP A 80 6.29 2.61 5.28
CA TRP A 80 7.67 2.57 4.80
C TRP A 80 8.40 1.23 5.04
N ARG A 81 8.11 0.54 6.18
CA ARG A 81 8.69 -0.79 6.47
C ARG A 81 8.17 -1.85 5.53
N GLY A 82 6.84 -1.97 5.39
CA GLY A 82 6.24 -2.92 4.47
C GLY A 82 6.70 -2.68 3.03
N ALA A 83 6.79 -1.41 2.60
CA ALA A 83 7.32 -1.04 1.29
C ALA A 83 8.79 -1.45 1.12
N PHE A 84 9.62 -1.19 2.13
CA PHE A 84 11.04 -1.54 2.15
C PHE A 84 11.26 -3.06 2.14
N ASP A 85 10.48 -3.79 2.94
CA ASP A 85 10.62 -5.23 3.15
C ASP A 85 9.93 -6.06 2.03
N GLY A 86 9.08 -5.45 1.17
CA GLY A 86 8.56 -6.09 -0.04
C GLY A 86 7.07 -6.45 -0.02
N ILE A 87 6.20 -5.67 0.62
CA ILE A 87 4.74 -5.90 0.60
C ILE A 87 4.16 -5.86 -0.83
N ALA A 88 4.70 -5.01 -1.72
CA ALA A 88 4.29 -4.94 -3.11
C ALA A 88 4.56 -6.26 -3.85
N GLN A 89 5.76 -6.83 -3.66
CA GLN A 89 6.15 -8.12 -4.22
C GLN A 89 5.27 -9.25 -3.67
N SER A 90 4.95 -9.19 -2.38
CA SER A 90 4.10 -10.18 -1.70
C SER A 90 2.68 -10.17 -2.26
N VAL A 91 2.02 -9.01 -2.32
CA VAL A 91 0.62 -8.93 -2.79
C VAL A 91 0.49 -9.27 -4.27
N VAL A 92 1.40 -8.78 -5.13
CA VAL A 92 1.42 -9.12 -6.56
C VAL A 92 1.73 -10.60 -6.76
N GLY A 93 2.68 -11.16 -5.99
CA GLY A 93 3.00 -12.59 -6.00
C GLY A 93 1.80 -13.44 -5.63
N THR A 94 1.06 -13.09 -4.57
CA THR A 94 -0.15 -13.79 -4.14
C THR A 94 -1.24 -13.71 -5.23
N MET A 95 -1.48 -12.55 -5.85
CA MET A 95 -2.41 -12.45 -6.98
C MET A 95 -2.03 -13.39 -8.13
N CYS A 96 -0.72 -13.46 -8.47
CA CYS A 96 -0.24 -14.34 -9.53
C CYS A 96 -0.39 -15.84 -9.17
N GLN A 97 -0.18 -16.22 -7.91
CA GLN A 97 -0.40 -17.60 -7.44
C GLN A 97 -1.86 -18.05 -7.57
N HIS A 98 -2.80 -17.09 -7.55
CA HIS A 98 -4.24 -17.33 -7.68
C HIS A 98 -4.79 -17.01 -9.07
N GLY A 99 -3.93 -17.00 -10.11
CA GLY A 99 -4.35 -16.87 -11.50
C GLY A 99 -4.24 -15.48 -12.11
N GLY A 100 -3.84 -14.48 -11.33
CA GLY A 100 -3.56 -13.13 -11.84
C GLY A 100 -2.31 -13.09 -12.72
N ARG A 101 -2.24 -12.12 -13.59
CA ARG A 101 -1.12 -11.91 -14.52
C ARG A 101 -0.57 -10.49 -14.35
N ARG A 102 0.75 -10.37 -14.16
CA ARG A 102 1.39 -9.05 -13.92
C ARG A 102 1.04 -8.00 -14.96
N GLU A 103 0.96 -8.41 -16.22
CA GLU A 103 0.60 -7.56 -17.35
C GLU A 103 -0.86 -7.07 -17.33
N HIS A 104 -1.74 -7.69 -16.52
CA HIS A 104 -3.15 -7.31 -16.37
C HIS A 104 -3.42 -6.58 -15.04
N ILE A 105 -2.56 -6.78 -14.05
CA ILE A 105 -2.73 -6.14 -12.74
C ILE A 105 -2.54 -4.64 -12.88
N LYS A 106 -3.54 -3.88 -12.45
CA LYS A 106 -3.48 -2.43 -12.26
C LYS A 106 -3.42 -2.13 -10.77
N ALA A 107 -2.65 -1.12 -10.38
CA ALA A 107 -2.49 -0.70 -9.00
C ALA A 107 -2.67 0.81 -8.85
N VAL A 108 -3.19 1.23 -7.71
CA VAL A 108 -3.28 2.64 -7.31
C VAL A 108 -2.78 2.83 -5.89
N VAL A 109 -1.87 3.77 -5.70
CA VAL A 109 -1.44 4.26 -4.40
C VAL A 109 -2.44 5.32 -3.94
N GLY A 110 -3.12 5.05 -2.84
CA GLY A 110 -4.12 5.93 -2.24
C GLY A 110 -3.52 7.13 -1.48
N PRO A 111 -4.38 7.95 -0.86
CA PRO A 111 -3.94 9.07 -0.03
C PRO A 111 -3.00 8.60 1.08
N CYS A 112 -1.87 9.30 1.26
CA CYS A 112 -0.87 9.00 2.28
C CYS A 112 -0.05 10.27 2.60
N ILE A 113 0.88 10.20 3.52
CA ILE A 113 1.78 11.32 3.83
C ILE A 113 2.64 11.65 2.61
N SER A 114 2.65 12.93 2.20
CA SER A 114 3.47 13.39 1.06
C SER A 114 4.91 13.65 1.48
N GLN A 115 5.83 13.73 0.51
CA GLN A 115 7.23 14.10 0.73
C GLN A 115 7.37 15.38 1.55
N ALA A 116 6.57 16.40 1.26
CA ALA A 116 6.64 17.69 1.95
C ALA A 116 6.24 17.66 3.43
N ALA A 117 5.70 16.53 3.92
CA ALA A 117 5.27 16.36 5.31
C ALA A 117 6.04 15.24 6.04
N TYR A 118 6.80 14.40 5.33
CA TYR A 118 7.45 13.22 5.90
C TYR A 118 8.93 13.43 6.16
N GLU A 119 9.28 14.08 7.28
CA GLU A 119 10.66 14.25 7.72
C GLU A 119 11.19 12.96 8.36
N VAL A 120 12.40 12.54 7.95
CA VAL A 120 13.10 11.35 8.42
C VAL A 120 14.53 11.70 8.87
N GLY A 121 15.07 10.92 9.82
CA GLY A 121 16.42 11.12 10.35
C GLY A 121 17.51 10.44 9.53
N PRO A 122 18.79 10.68 9.89
CA PRO A 122 19.95 10.15 9.15
C PRO A 122 20.02 8.62 9.14
N GLU A 123 19.54 7.95 10.18
CA GLU A 123 19.49 6.48 10.26
C GLU A 123 18.54 5.87 9.22
N PHE A 124 17.52 6.62 8.80
CA PHE A 124 16.57 6.19 7.79
C PHE A 124 17.22 6.18 6.41
N ILE A 125 17.90 7.26 6.02
CA ILE A 125 18.64 7.35 4.75
C ILE A 125 19.73 6.28 4.67
N ALA A 126 20.52 6.08 5.72
CA ALA A 126 21.60 5.09 5.74
C ALA A 126 21.08 3.67 5.44
N ARG A 127 19.83 3.36 5.82
CA ARG A 127 19.18 2.09 5.48
C ARG A 127 18.90 1.98 3.98
N PHE A 128 18.46 3.08 3.35
CA PHE A 128 18.21 3.11 1.90
C PHE A 128 19.50 3.07 1.09
N GLU A 129 20.57 3.72 1.53
CA GLU A 129 21.87 3.68 0.87
C GLU A 129 22.40 2.26 0.69
N SER A 130 22.13 1.38 1.65
CA SER A 130 22.61 -0.02 1.61
C SER A 130 21.73 -0.97 0.78
N HIS A 131 20.47 -0.64 0.51
CA HIS A 131 19.51 -1.56 -0.14
C HIS A 131 18.87 -0.97 -1.39
N PHE A 132 18.72 0.35 -1.46
CA PHE A 132 18.00 1.07 -2.51
C PHE A 132 18.76 2.34 -2.94
N ALA A 133 20.05 2.19 -3.28
CA ALA A 133 20.91 3.31 -3.67
C ALA A 133 20.35 4.12 -4.86
N ASP A 134 19.61 3.46 -5.76
CA ASP A 134 18.95 4.10 -6.90
C ASP A 134 17.69 4.91 -6.53
N ASP A 135 17.25 4.85 -5.28
CA ASP A 135 16.08 5.57 -4.77
C ASP A 135 16.45 6.78 -3.88
N LEU A 136 17.71 7.15 -3.80
CA LEU A 136 18.16 8.29 -2.98
C LEU A 136 17.65 9.64 -3.50
N ASP A 137 17.22 9.72 -4.75
CA ASP A 137 16.54 10.87 -5.33
C ASP A 137 15.15 11.13 -4.71
N LEU A 138 14.58 10.15 -3.99
CA LEU A 138 13.34 10.32 -3.22
C LEU A 138 13.53 11.06 -1.90
N PHE A 139 14.77 11.47 -1.59
CA PHE A 139 15.11 12.22 -0.40
C PHE A 139 15.57 13.63 -0.77
N ILE A 140 14.89 14.65 -0.26
CA ILE A 140 15.32 16.04 -0.39
C ILE A 140 15.71 16.59 0.97
N ALA A 141 16.56 17.61 1.01
CA ALA A 141 17.00 18.23 2.27
C ALA A 141 15.80 18.71 3.10
N SER A 142 15.82 18.44 4.41
CA SER A 142 14.75 18.92 5.29
C SER A 142 14.82 20.46 5.44
N PRO A 143 13.69 21.16 5.33
CA PRO A 143 13.62 22.61 5.57
C PRO A 143 13.77 22.99 7.04
N THR A 144 13.74 22.03 7.97
CA THR A 144 13.85 22.30 9.42
C THR A 144 15.26 22.66 9.87
N GLY A 145 16.28 22.48 9.02
CA GLY A 145 17.69 22.74 9.32
C GLY A 145 18.33 21.72 10.27
N LYS A 146 17.64 20.65 10.62
CA LYS A 146 18.21 19.56 11.42
C LYS A 146 19.26 18.82 10.60
N THR A 147 20.45 18.64 11.14
CA THR A 147 21.58 17.96 10.47
C THR A 147 21.20 16.51 10.11
N GLY A 148 21.40 16.16 8.85
CA GLY A 148 21.14 14.80 8.33
C GLY A 148 19.68 14.43 8.18
N HIS A 149 18.73 15.33 8.43
CA HIS A 149 17.31 15.09 8.20
C HIS A 149 16.92 15.38 6.75
N HIS A 150 16.01 14.59 6.24
CA HIS A 150 15.50 14.69 4.86
C HIS A 150 13.99 14.52 4.84
N MET A 151 13.36 14.99 3.77
CA MET A 151 11.96 14.72 3.45
C MET A 151 11.90 13.52 2.51
N PHE A 152 11.17 12.49 2.87
CA PHE A 152 11.08 11.22 2.12
C PHE A 152 9.78 11.10 1.31
N ASP A 153 9.90 10.72 0.05
CA ASP A 153 8.76 10.49 -0.86
C ASP A 153 8.26 9.05 -0.78
N LEU A 154 7.44 8.76 0.24
CA LEU A 154 6.83 7.44 0.44
C LEU A 154 5.96 7.00 -0.76
N PRO A 155 5.02 7.81 -1.29
CA PRO A 155 4.18 7.37 -2.40
C PRO A 155 4.98 7.01 -3.65
N SER A 156 6.01 7.78 -3.99
CA SER A 156 6.89 7.45 -5.13
C SER A 156 7.73 6.20 -4.87
N PHE A 157 8.17 5.96 -3.64
CA PHE A 157 8.86 4.71 -3.29
C PHE A 157 7.95 3.50 -3.44
N VAL A 158 6.70 3.57 -2.94
CA VAL A 158 5.70 2.49 -3.10
C VAL A 158 5.41 2.23 -4.58
N ASN A 159 5.29 3.29 -5.39
CA ASN A 159 5.12 3.17 -6.84
C ASN A 159 6.28 2.39 -7.49
N ARG A 160 7.53 2.74 -7.16
CA ARG A 160 8.72 2.01 -7.64
C ARG A 160 8.72 0.55 -7.19
N GLN A 161 8.28 0.25 -5.96
CA GLN A 161 8.19 -1.14 -5.49
C GLN A 161 7.13 -1.95 -6.26
N LEU A 162 6.00 -1.34 -6.65
CA LEU A 162 5.00 -1.96 -7.51
C LEU A 162 5.57 -2.26 -8.90
N ILE A 163 6.32 -1.32 -9.50
CA ILE A 163 7.01 -1.56 -10.78
C ILE A 163 8.06 -2.67 -10.63
N ARG A 164 8.87 -2.68 -9.57
CA ARG A 164 9.84 -3.74 -9.25
C ARG A 164 9.19 -5.10 -8.99
N SER A 165 7.92 -5.14 -8.60
CA SER A 165 7.16 -6.40 -8.51
C SER A 165 6.77 -6.98 -9.87
N GLY A 166 7.06 -6.25 -10.95
CA GLY A 166 6.82 -6.65 -12.34
C GLY A 166 5.57 -6.05 -12.96
N LEU A 167 4.95 -5.04 -12.33
CA LEU A 167 3.87 -4.29 -12.96
C LEU A 167 4.42 -3.29 -13.99
N SER A 168 3.66 -3.04 -15.04
CA SER A 168 3.95 -1.97 -15.99
C SER A 168 3.76 -0.60 -15.33
N ASP A 169 4.65 0.36 -15.59
CA ASP A 169 4.51 1.74 -15.14
C ASP A 169 3.16 2.35 -15.58
N ALA A 170 2.69 2.02 -16.78
CA ALA A 170 1.39 2.45 -17.28
C ALA A 170 0.18 1.90 -16.48
N HIS A 171 0.41 0.90 -15.64
CA HIS A 171 -0.61 0.27 -14.81
C HIS A 171 -0.54 0.68 -13.34
N VAL A 172 0.37 1.57 -12.97
CA VAL A 172 0.51 2.06 -11.59
C VAL A 172 0.19 3.56 -11.57
N ALA A 173 -0.74 3.94 -10.70
CA ALA A 173 -1.16 5.33 -10.53
C ALA A 173 -1.06 5.76 -9.06
N GLN A 174 -1.05 7.08 -8.83
CA GLN A 174 -1.12 7.69 -7.50
C GLN A 174 -2.28 8.68 -7.45
N ILE A 175 -3.00 8.74 -6.33
CA ILE A 175 -4.05 9.75 -6.11
C ILE A 175 -3.42 11.13 -5.83
N GLY A 176 -2.25 11.17 -5.16
CA GLY A 176 -1.50 12.41 -4.91
C GLY A 176 -2.06 13.31 -3.80
N LEU A 177 -2.99 12.81 -2.97
CA LEU A 177 -3.51 13.53 -1.81
C LEU A 177 -2.66 13.26 -0.56
N CYS A 178 -2.39 14.31 0.22
CA CYS A 178 -1.59 14.23 1.44
C CYS A 178 -2.48 14.18 2.69
N THR A 179 -2.45 13.07 3.42
CA THR A 179 -3.24 12.87 4.64
C THR A 179 -2.87 13.83 5.78
N TYR A 180 -1.68 14.40 5.79
CA TYR A 180 -1.21 15.34 6.80
C TYR A 180 -1.67 16.80 6.54
N ARG A 181 -1.92 17.16 5.28
CA ARG A 181 -2.25 18.54 4.88
C ARG A 181 -3.72 18.73 4.54
N GLU A 182 -4.38 17.67 4.11
CA GLU A 182 -5.79 17.66 3.71
C GLU A 182 -6.64 17.32 4.94
N THR A 183 -6.95 18.33 5.75
CA THR A 183 -7.70 18.17 7.02
C THR A 183 -9.17 18.54 6.91
N ASP A 184 -9.69 18.79 5.71
CA ASP A 184 -11.10 19.17 5.45
C ASP A 184 -11.88 18.05 4.75
#